data_0642fab2e91e7a0081f65718d6339198
#
_entry.id   0642fab2e91e7a0081f65718d6339198
#
_cell.length_a   1.000
_cell.length_b   1.000
_cell.length_c   1.000
_cell.angle_alpha   90.00
_cell.angle_beta   90.00
_cell.angle_gamma   90.00
#
_symmetry.space_group_name_H-M   'P 1'
#
loop_
_entity.id
_entity.type
_entity.pdbx_description
1 polymer ?
#
loop_
_entity_poly.entity_id
_entity_poly.type
_entity_poly.pdbx_seq_one_letter_code
_entity_poly.pdbx_strand_id
1 'polypeptide(L)'
;MSGTNLTERQQTILDFIDSQNRERGFPPSVREIGAAVGLTSPSTVHSHLNTLQKLGYLRRDPSKPRAIEICYDPNSGAVIERASVTHVPLVGDVAAGTDVLAHENVEELMPLPTEFTGEGELYMLRVRGESMINAGIHDGDFVVVCRQDTAQNGEIVIAGIPGEEATVKTYTAKGGKVTLLPANLSLIHI
;
A
#
# COMPACT_ATOMS: atom_id res chain seq x y z
N MET A 1 6.70 26.18 8.09
CA MET A 1 7.71 25.81 9.09
C MET A 1 7.20 26.28 10.46
N SER A 2 6.40 25.50 11.13
CA SER A 2 6.01 25.78 12.52
C SER A 2 6.32 24.52 13.31
N GLY A 3 7.54 24.49 13.86
CA GLY A 3 7.91 23.48 14.84
C GLY A 3 6.98 23.64 16.05
N THR A 4 5.97 22.80 16.13
CA THR A 4 5.10 22.73 17.29
C THR A 4 5.96 22.18 18.41
N ASN A 5 6.42 23.07 19.31
CA ASN A 5 7.24 22.69 20.46
C ASN A 5 6.44 21.75 21.34
N LEU A 6 6.72 20.46 21.25
CA LEU A 6 6.26 19.48 22.23
C LEU A 6 6.85 19.85 23.60
N THR A 7 6.07 19.67 24.65
CA THR A 7 6.64 19.75 26.00
C THR A 7 7.57 18.54 26.21
N GLU A 8 8.57 18.68 27.06
CA GLU A 8 9.51 17.62 27.42
C GLU A 8 8.77 16.32 27.81
N ARG A 9 7.67 16.46 28.53
CA ARG A 9 6.84 15.33 28.94
C ARG A 9 6.09 14.65 27.77
N GLN A 10 5.64 15.44 26.81
CA GLN A 10 5.02 14.90 25.58
C GLN A 10 6.03 14.15 24.72
N GLN A 11 7.25 14.67 24.63
CA GLN A 11 8.34 14.01 23.94
C GLN A 11 8.67 12.68 24.64
N THR A 12 8.83 12.66 25.95
CA THR A 12 9.10 11.43 26.71
C THR A 12 8.01 10.36 26.52
N ILE A 13 6.74 10.77 26.41
CA ILE A 13 5.63 9.87 26.12
C ILE A 13 5.78 9.25 24.74
N LEU A 14 6.09 10.04 23.71
CA LEU A 14 6.29 9.55 22.34
C LEU A 14 7.46 8.57 22.26
N ASP A 15 8.61 8.95 22.83
CA ASP A 15 9.82 8.13 22.84
C ASP A 15 9.58 6.80 23.55
N PHE A 16 8.85 6.81 24.67
CA PHE A 16 8.49 5.58 25.37
C PHE A 16 7.57 4.67 24.53
N ILE A 17 6.56 5.24 23.88
CA ILE A 17 5.65 4.45 23.03
C ILE A 17 6.43 3.85 21.84
N ASP A 18 7.34 4.61 21.22
CA ASP A 18 8.15 4.16 20.09
C ASP A 18 9.09 3.02 20.52
N SER A 19 9.80 3.16 21.64
CA SER A 19 10.68 2.10 22.14
C SER A 19 9.93 0.80 22.43
N GLN A 20 8.74 0.89 23.05
CA GLN A 20 7.94 -0.30 23.34
C GLN A 20 7.38 -0.97 22.08
N ASN A 21 6.98 -0.17 21.08
CA ASN A 21 6.55 -0.71 19.79
C ASN A 21 7.70 -1.46 19.07
N ARG A 22 8.93 -0.93 19.13
CA ARG A 22 10.11 -1.58 18.54
C ARG A 22 10.53 -2.84 19.29
N GLU A 23 10.49 -2.80 20.62
CA GLU A 23 10.95 -3.92 21.46
C GLU A 23 9.95 -5.08 21.53
N ARG A 24 8.65 -4.76 21.61
CA ARG A 24 7.59 -5.75 21.88
C ARG A 24 6.66 -6.01 20.69
N GLY A 25 6.67 -5.15 19.67
CA GLY A 25 5.77 -5.24 18.52
C GLY A 25 4.35 -4.74 18.77
N PHE A 26 4.06 -4.18 19.97
CA PHE A 26 2.75 -3.62 20.31
C PHE A 26 2.90 -2.43 21.26
N PRO A 27 1.93 -1.48 21.23
CA PRO A 27 1.99 -0.27 22.05
C PRO A 27 1.75 -0.56 23.55
N PRO A 28 2.39 0.26 24.43
CA PRO A 28 2.19 0.15 25.87
C PRO A 28 0.78 0.57 26.28
N SER A 29 0.32 0.08 27.43
CA SER A 29 -0.92 0.52 28.06
C SER A 29 -0.80 1.92 28.65
N VAL A 30 -1.94 2.60 28.86
CA VAL A 30 -2.00 3.93 29.51
C VAL A 30 -1.35 3.89 30.90
N ARG A 31 -1.41 2.77 31.63
CA ARG A 31 -0.78 2.60 32.93
C ARG A 31 0.74 2.53 32.82
N GLU A 32 1.26 1.81 31.85
CA GLU A 32 2.70 1.72 31.59
C GLU A 32 3.27 3.07 31.14
N ILE A 33 2.55 3.80 30.27
CA ILE A 33 2.91 5.18 29.90
C ILE A 33 2.95 6.06 31.15
N GLY A 34 1.93 6.03 31.98
CA GLY A 34 1.88 6.82 33.22
C GLY A 34 3.08 6.53 34.13
N ALA A 35 3.38 5.25 34.37
CA ALA A 35 4.52 4.82 35.17
C ALA A 35 5.85 5.32 34.61
N ALA A 36 6.05 5.22 33.31
CA ALA A 36 7.28 5.63 32.63
C ALA A 36 7.54 7.15 32.75
N VAL A 37 6.48 7.97 32.73
CA VAL A 37 6.62 9.45 32.78
C VAL A 37 6.29 10.04 34.16
N GLY A 38 6.12 9.20 35.19
CA GLY A 38 5.86 9.63 36.57
C GLY A 38 4.48 10.26 36.76
N LEU A 39 3.47 9.83 36.01
CA LEU A 39 2.06 10.24 36.13
C LEU A 39 1.24 9.17 36.83
N THR A 40 0.66 9.52 37.97
CA THR A 40 -0.19 8.61 38.77
C THR A 40 -1.63 8.56 38.27
N SER A 41 -2.11 9.63 37.63
CA SER A 41 -3.48 9.73 37.14
C SER A 41 -3.61 9.29 35.68
N PRO A 42 -4.40 8.24 35.38
CA PRO A 42 -4.69 7.86 34.00
C PRO A 42 -5.35 8.97 33.17
N SER A 43 -6.16 9.82 33.82
CA SER A 43 -6.83 10.95 33.14
C SER A 43 -5.80 11.96 32.59
N THR A 44 -4.72 12.20 33.32
CA THR A 44 -3.62 13.09 32.86
C THR A 44 -2.90 12.50 31.68
N VAL A 45 -2.64 11.18 31.67
CA VAL A 45 -2.05 10.47 30.52
C VAL A 45 -2.96 10.60 29.30
N HIS A 46 -4.27 10.37 29.48
CA HIS A 46 -5.25 10.54 28.40
C HIS A 46 -5.26 11.96 27.83
N SER A 47 -5.13 12.98 28.69
CA SER A 47 -5.05 14.39 28.26
C SER A 47 -3.83 14.63 27.36
N HIS A 48 -2.64 14.13 27.75
CA HIS A 48 -1.44 14.23 26.92
C HIS A 48 -1.59 13.49 25.59
N LEU A 49 -2.11 12.26 25.61
CA LEU A 49 -2.35 11.47 24.39
C LEU A 49 -3.35 12.17 23.46
N ASN A 50 -4.42 12.75 23.97
CA ASN A 50 -5.39 13.52 23.17
C ASN A 50 -4.75 14.77 22.54
N THR A 51 -3.85 15.45 23.27
CA THR A 51 -3.12 16.60 22.74
C THR A 51 -2.18 16.16 21.63
N LEU A 52 -1.41 15.08 21.83
CA LEU A 52 -0.52 14.53 20.83
C LEU A 52 -1.27 14.06 19.57
N GLN A 53 -2.47 13.50 19.75
CA GLN A 53 -3.35 13.12 18.63
C GLN A 53 -3.85 14.34 17.85
N LYS A 54 -4.27 15.41 18.54
CA LYS A 54 -4.69 16.66 17.90
C LYS A 54 -3.56 17.35 17.14
N LEU A 55 -2.33 17.20 17.61
CA LEU A 55 -1.13 17.72 16.96
C LEU A 55 -0.59 16.83 15.83
N GLY A 56 -1.21 15.66 15.58
CA GLY A 56 -0.83 14.74 14.52
C GLY A 56 0.35 13.81 14.85
N TYR A 57 0.87 13.82 16.08
CA TYR A 57 2.02 12.97 16.47
C TYR A 57 1.66 11.51 16.72
N LEU A 58 0.40 11.23 17.01
CA LEU A 58 -0.11 9.87 17.17
C LEU A 58 -1.54 9.74 16.65
N ARG A 59 -1.92 8.53 16.29
CA ARG A 59 -3.28 8.16 15.91
C ARG A 59 -3.79 7.04 16.81
N ARG A 60 -5.07 7.05 17.12
CA ARG A 60 -5.75 6.03 17.91
C ARG A 60 -6.94 5.53 17.12
N ASP A 61 -7.07 4.23 17.01
CA ASP A 61 -8.24 3.59 16.41
C ASP A 61 -9.36 3.49 17.45
N PRO A 62 -10.52 4.15 17.22
CA PRO A 62 -11.65 4.08 18.16
C PRO A 62 -12.18 2.65 18.35
N SER A 63 -12.02 1.78 17.35
CA SER A 63 -12.48 0.39 17.40
C SER A 63 -11.50 -0.51 18.16
N LYS A 64 -10.26 -0.07 18.40
CA LYS A 64 -9.21 -0.82 19.06
C LYS A 64 -8.60 -0.02 20.21
N PRO A 65 -9.14 -0.12 21.44
CA PRO A 65 -8.75 0.73 22.58
C PRO A 65 -7.26 0.74 22.93
N ARG A 66 -6.49 -0.22 22.45
CA ARG A 66 -5.03 -0.34 22.67
C ARG A 66 -4.19 0.00 21.46
N ALA A 67 -4.80 0.32 20.31
CA ALA A 67 -4.05 0.68 19.12
C ALA A 67 -3.63 2.15 19.19
N ILE A 68 -2.39 2.39 19.61
CA ILE A 68 -1.73 3.70 19.54
C ILE A 68 -0.67 3.58 18.45
N GLU A 69 -0.80 4.36 17.40
CA GLU A 69 0.13 4.44 16.29
C GLU A 69 0.87 5.77 16.34
N ILE A 70 2.21 5.73 16.25
CA ILE A 70 3.03 6.93 16.18
C ILE A 70 3.10 7.40 14.73
N CYS A 71 2.74 8.65 14.50
CA CYS A 71 2.83 9.34 13.21
C CYS A 71 4.00 10.36 13.20
N TYR A 72 5.08 10.07 13.91
CA TYR A 72 6.20 10.96 14.14
C TYR A 72 7.53 10.21 14.00
N ASP A 73 8.47 10.80 13.23
CA ASP A 73 9.85 10.31 13.17
C ASP A 73 10.71 11.06 14.19
N PRO A 74 11.23 10.39 15.23
CA PRO A 74 12.03 11.03 16.27
C PRO A 74 13.35 11.60 15.74
N ASN A 75 13.86 11.14 14.59
CA ASN A 75 15.13 11.61 14.02
C ASN A 75 14.96 12.88 13.18
N SER A 76 13.90 12.98 12.42
CA SER A 76 13.63 14.12 11.52
C SER A 76 12.70 15.17 12.12
N GLY A 77 11.96 14.84 13.18
CA GLY A 77 10.90 15.69 13.73
C GLY A 77 9.69 15.83 12.81
N ALA A 78 9.62 15.05 11.73
CA ALA A 78 8.54 15.10 10.77
C ALA A 78 7.35 14.26 11.22
N VAL A 79 6.14 14.77 11.01
CA VAL A 79 4.92 13.97 11.09
C VAL A 79 4.90 13.04 9.88
N ILE A 80 4.93 11.75 10.14
CA ILE A 80 4.81 10.72 9.10
C ILE A 80 3.33 10.44 8.91
N GLU A 81 2.74 10.97 7.85
CA GLU A 81 1.47 10.45 7.35
C GLU A 81 1.74 9.07 6.76
N ARG A 82 1.43 8.02 7.52
CA ARG A 82 1.44 6.70 6.91
C ARG A 82 0.30 6.66 5.91
N ALA A 83 0.66 6.49 4.64
CA ALA A 83 -0.29 6.25 3.58
C ALA A 83 -1.23 5.10 3.99
N SER A 84 -2.51 5.24 3.70
CA SER A 84 -3.45 4.13 3.82
C SER A 84 -2.96 2.97 2.95
N VAL A 85 -3.12 1.74 3.45
CA VAL A 85 -2.65 0.55 2.76
C VAL A 85 -3.85 -0.19 2.20
N THR A 86 -3.81 -0.49 0.92
CA THR A 86 -4.75 -1.41 0.25
C THR A 86 -4.09 -2.77 0.12
N HIS A 87 -4.83 -3.83 0.46
CA HIS A 87 -4.36 -5.20 0.25
C HIS A 87 -4.77 -5.64 -1.15
N VAL A 88 -3.79 -5.70 -2.05
CA VAL A 88 -3.98 -6.10 -3.45
C VAL A 88 -3.70 -7.59 -3.58
N PRO A 89 -4.65 -8.42 -4.07
CA PRO A 89 -4.42 -9.84 -4.26
C PRO A 89 -3.38 -10.08 -5.36
N LEU A 90 -2.33 -10.83 -5.04
CA LEU A 90 -1.41 -11.42 -6.00
C LEU A 90 -2.08 -12.67 -6.55
N VAL A 91 -2.29 -12.70 -7.84
CA VAL A 91 -2.94 -13.80 -8.55
C VAL A 91 -1.88 -14.58 -9.32
N GLY A 92 -1.97 -15.90 -9.23
CA GLY A 92 -1.09 -16.82 -9.96
C GLY A 92 -1.38 -16.88 -11.45
N ASP A 93 -1.27 -18.06 -12.04
CA ASP A 93 -1.53 -18.26 -13.46
C ASP A 93 -3.00 -18.00 -13.80
N VAL A 94 -3.25 -17.02 -14.67
CA VAL A 94 -4.58 -16.65 -15.11
C VAL A 94 -4.82 -17.18 -16.51
N ALA A 95 -5.71 -18.15 -16.61
CA ALA A 95 -6.24 -18.56 -17.92
C ALA A 95 -7.34 -17.59 -18.38
N ALA A 96 -7.32 -17.23 -19.66
CA ALA A 96 -8.34 -16.37 -20.24
C ALA A 96 -9.73 -16.99 -20.12
N GLY A 97 -10.71 -16.22 -19.65
CA GLY A 97 -12.09 -16.66 -19.48
C GLY A 97 -12.46 -17.18 -18.10
N THR A 98 -11.51 -17.26 -17.16
CA THR A 98 -11.78 -17.53 -15.75
C THR A 98 -11.93 -16.24 -14.94
N ASP A 99 -12.64 -16.30 -13.80
CA ASP A 99 -12.66 -15.16 -12.88
C ASP A 99 -11.27 -15.05 -12.23
N VAL A 100 -10.52 -14.00 -12.62
CA VAL A 100 -9.16 -13.74 -12.16
C VAL A 100 -9.09 -13.63 -10.65
N LEU A 101 -10.16 -13.15 -10.02
CA LEU A 101 -10.24 -12.93 -8.59
C LEU A 101 -10.91 -14.08 -7.83
N ALA A 102 -11.14 -15.22 -8.49
CA ALA A 102 -11.60 -16.40 -7.78
C ALA A 102 -10.63 -16.76 -6.65
N HIS A 103 -11.16 -17.11 -5.49
CA HIS A 103 -10.37 -17.36 -4.27
C HIS A 103 -9.24 -18.38 -4.46
N GLU A 104 -9.44 -19.33 -5.37
CA GLU A 104 -8.47 -20.38 -5.72
C GLU A 104 -7.25 -19.87 -6.50
N ASN A 105 -7.34 -18.66 -7.10
CA ASN A 105 -6.26 -18.05 -7.87
C ASN A 105 -5.42 -17.06 -7.05
N VAL A 106 -5.84 -16.68 -5.84
CA VAL A 106 -5.14 -15.72 -4.98
C VAL A 106 -4.06 -16.43 -4.18
N GLU A 107 -2.79 -16.11 -4.48
CA GLU A 107 -1.63 -16.66 -3.78
C GLU A 107 -1.35 -15.91 -2.46
N GLU A 108 -1.41 -14.58 -2.49
CA GLU A 108 -1.06 -13.72 -1.36
C GLU A 108 -1.80 -12.38 -1.44
N LEU A 109 -1.95 -11.69 -0.30
CA LEU A 109 -2.45 -10.31 -0.22
C LEU A 109 -1.28 -9.36 0.04
N MET A 110 -0.91 -8.56 -0.96
CA MET A 110 0.20 -7.61 -0.90
C MET A 110 -0.24 -6.26 -0.34
N PRO A 111 0.33 -5.80 0.80
CA PRO A 111 0.02 -4.49 1.35
C PRO A 111 0.74 -3.40 0.55
N LEU A 112 0.00 -2.58 -0.19
CA LEU A 112 0.54 -1.48 -0.99
C LEU A 112 -0.05 -0.14 -0.53
N PRO A 113 0.76 0.96 -0.52
CA PRO A 113 0.25 2.29 -0.26
C PRO A 113 -0.80 2.68 -1.29
N THR A 114 -1.97 3.19 -0.84
CA THR A 114 -3.09 3.55 -1.73
C THR A 114 -2.75 4.65 -2.73
N GLU A 115 -1.76 5.49 -2.44
CA GLU A 115 -1.27 6.53 -3.34
C GLU A 115 -0.63 5.98 -4.64
N PHE A 116 -0.13 4.73 -4.61
CA PHE A 116 0.47 4.07 -5.77
C PHE A 116 -0.48 3.12 -6.49
N THR A 117 -1.59 2.72 -5.87
CA THR A 117 -2.47 1.70 -6.44
C THR A 117 -3.66 2.28 -7.21
N GLY A 118 -4.06 3.52 -6.91
CA GLY A 118 -5.29 4.11 -7.42
C GLY A 118 -6.55 3.50 -6.78
N GLU A 119 -7.69 3.76 -7.41
CA GLU A 119 -9.01 3.27 -6.98
C GLU A 119 -9.53 2.21 -7.97
N GLY A 120 -10.39 1.31 -7.51
CA GLY A 120 -11.04 0.30 -8.34
C GLY A 120 -10.81 -1.13 -7.82
N GLU A 121 -11.21 -2.10 -8.63
CA GLU A 121 -10.98 -3.52 -8.38
C GLU A 121 -9.56 -3.87 -8.84
N LEU A 122 -8.64 -3.99 -7.87
CA LEU A 122 -7.21 -4.15 -8.11
C LEU A 122 -6.77 -5.60 -7.91
N TYR A 123 -5.85 -6.04 -8.74
CA TYR A 123 -5.11 -7.28 -8.56
C TYR A 123 -3.66 -7.12 -9.05
N MET A 124 -2.81 -8.02 -8.64
CA MET A 124 -1.40 -8.04 -9.01
C MET A 124 -1.08 -9.32 -9.76
N LEU A 125 -0.26 -9.22 -10.78
CA LEU A 125 0.25 -10.35 -11.57
C LEU A 125 1.76 -10.31 -11.65
N ARG A 126 2.38 -11.48 -11.78
CA ARG A 126 3.77 -11.62 -12.15
C ARG A 126 3.90 -11.68 -13.66
N VAL A 127 4.73 -10.80 -14.22
CA VAL A 127 5.02 -10.76 -15.66
C VAL A 127 5.88 -11.95 -16.06
N ARG A 128 5.55 -12.55 -17.20
CA ARG A 128 6.36 -13.59 -17.85
C ARG A 128 6.74 -13.17 -19.25
N GLY A 129 8.00 -13.35 -19.58
CA GLY A 129 8.55 -13.04 -20.90
C GLY A 129 8.96 -11.57 -21.08
N GLU A 130 9.52 -11.28 -22.24
CA GLU A 130 10.22 -10.04 -22.55
C GLU A 130 9.48 -9.14 -23.55
N SER A 131 8.18 -9.37 -23.76
CA SER A 131 7.44 -8.67 -24.84
C SER A 131 7.26 -7.16 -24.57
N MET A 132 7.54 -6.67 -23.38
CA MET A 132 7.31 -5.28 -22.95
C MET A 132 8.56 -4.59 -22.39
N ILE A 133 9.77 -5.09 -22.69
CA ILE A 133 11.03 -4.58 -22.13
C ILE A 133 11.29 -3.11 -22.49
N ASN A 134 10.89 -2.66 -23.69
CA ASN A 134 11.06 -1.26 -24.11
C ASN A 134 10.04 -0.32 -23.42
N ALA A 135 9.04 -0.86 -22.73
CA ALA A 135 8.14 -0.13 -21.84
C ALA A 135 8.60 -0.18 -20.37
N GLY A 136 9.78 -0.77 -20.10
CA GLY A 136 10.33 -0.91 -18.74
C GLY A 136 9.69 -2.03 -17.93
N ILE A 137 8.97 -2.96 -18.58
CA ILE A 137 8.36 -4.12 -17.92
C ILE A 137 9.14 -5.37 -18.30
N HIS A 138 9.73 -6.03 -17.30
CA HIS A 138 10.65 -7.15 -17.47
C HIS A 138 10.06 -8.47 -16.96
N ASP A 139 10.66 -9.56 -17.39
CA ASP A 139 10.33 -10.89 -16.85
C ASP A 139 10.53 -10.94 -15.33
N GLY A 140 9.54 -11.45 -14.63
CA GLY A 140 9.53 -11.54 -13.17
C GLY A 140 9.02 -10.31 -12.43
N ASP A 141 8.76 -9.19 -13.11
CA ASP A 141 8.18 -7.99 -12.50
C ASP A 141 6.76 -8.25 -11.97
N PHE A 142 6.36 -7.48 -10.97
CA PHE A 142 4.99 -7.43 -10.49
C PHE A 142 4.29 -6.19 -11.03
N VAL A 143 3.10 -6.37 -11.59
CA VAL A 143 2.26 -5.27 -12.09
C VAL A 143 0.95 -5.23 -11.32
N VAL A 144 0.56 -4.02 -10.89
CA VAL A 144 -0.75 -3.76 -10.29
C VAL A 144 -1.71 -3.39 -11.42
N VAL A 145 -2.82 -4.09 -11.50
CA VAL A 145 -3.81 -3.99 -12.56
C VAL A 145 -5.14 -3.55 -11.98
N CYS A 146 -5.76 -2.56 -12.61
CA CYS A 146 -7.13 -2.19 -12.36
C CYS A 146 -8.03 -2.92 -13.35
N ARG A 147 -9.01 -3.70 -12.85
CA ARG A 147 -9.99 -4.39 -13.69
C ARG A 147 -10.90 -3.37 -14.35
N GLN A 148 -10.99 -3.45 -15.67
CA GLN A 148 -11.86 -2.58 -16.48
C GLN A 148 -12.26 -3.27 -17.77
N ASP A 149 -13.43 -2.92 -18.30
CA ASP A 149 -13.98 -3.54 -19.53
C ASP A 149 -13.51 -2.83 -20.81
N THR A 150 -12.90 -1.65 -20.69
CA THR A 150 -12.47 -0.82 -21.82
C THR A 150 -11.09 -0.26 -21.59
N ALA A 151 -10.38 0.03 -22.69
CA ALA A 151 -9.07 0.68 -22.67
C ALA A 151 -8.98 1.77 -23.75
N GLN A 152 -8.09 2.74 -23.53
CA GLN A 152 -7.79 3.80 -24.48
C GLN A 152 -6.56 3.43 -25.32
N ASN A 153 -6.47 4.02 -26.53
CA ASN A 153 -5.31 3.81 -27.38
C ASN A 153 -4.01 4.29 -26.69
N GLY A 154 -3.02 3.41 -26.64
CA GLY A 154 -1.74 3.65 -26.01
C GLY A 154 -1.62 3.16 -24.56
N GLU A 155 -2.71 2.73 -23.93
CA GLU A 155 -2.64 2.13 -22.60
C GLU A 155 -1.99 0.75 -22.66
N ILE A 156 -1.24 0.43 -21.59
CA ILE A 156 -0.71 -0.91 -21.36
C ILE A 156 -1.81 -1.70 -20.64
N VAL A 157 -2.20 -2.80 -21.25
CA VAL A 157 -3.31 -3.64 -20.76
C VAL A 157 -2.85 -5.08 -20.55
N ILE A 158 -3.57 -5.76 -19.67
CA ILE A 158 -3.54 -7.22 -19.58
C ILE A 158 -4.77 -7.73 -20.33
N ALA A 159 -4.54 -8.35 -21.47
CA ALA A 159 -5.61 -8.89 -22.29
C ALA A 159 -5.68 -10.41 -22.14
N GLY A 160 -6.85 -10.91 -21.76
CA GLY A 160 -7.17 -12.33 -21.81
C GLY A 160 -7.63 -12.71 -23.22
N ILE A 161 -6.92 -13.62 -23.87
CA ILE A 161 -7.28 -14.17 -25.17
C ILE A 161 -7.93 -15.54 -24.92
N PRO A 162 -9.18 -15.79 -25.37
CA PRO A 162 -9.84 -17.07 -25.13
C PRO A 162 -8.99 -18.27 -25.60
N GLY A 163 -8.69 -19.20 -24.70
CA GLY A 163 -7.86 -20.35 -24.95
C GLY A 163 -6.35 -20.15 -24.84
N GLU A 164 -5.90 -18.95 -24.50
CA GLU A 164 -4.51 -18.60 -24.27
C GLU A 164 -4.32 -18.01 -22.85
N GLU A 165 -3.07 -17.86 -22.42
CA GLU A 165 -2.72 -17.14 -21.21
C GLU A 165 -2.94 -15.62 -21.39
N ALA A 166 -3.18 -14.91 -20.27
CA ALA A 166 -3.27 -13.47 -20.29
C ALA A 166 -1.93 -12.84 -20.70
N THR A 167 -1.97 -11.79 -21.53
CA THR A 167 -0.77 -11.16 -22.07
C THR A 167 -0.75 -9.66 -21.83
N VAL A 168 0.44 -9.12 -21.50
CA VAL A 168 0.67 -7.67 -21.32
C VAL A 168 1.05 -7.06 -22.67
N LYS A 169 0.28 -6.08 -23.15
CA LYS A 169 0.51 -5.40 -24.44
C LYS A 169 0.03 -3.96 -24.39
N THR A 170 0.51 -3.15 -25.35
CA THR A 170 -0.06 -1.84 -25.62
C THR A 170 -1.32 -1.99 -26.46
N TYR A 171 -2.42 -1.43 -25.98
CA TYR A 171 -3.72 -1.48 -26.65
C TYR A 171 -3.85 -0.41 -27.74
N THR A 172 -4.38 -0.79 -28.87
CA THR A 172 -4.78 0.13 -29.94
C THR A 172 -6.04 -0.36 -30.63
N ALA A 173 -7.02 0.52 -30.81
CA ALA A 173 -8.23 0.24 -31.54
C ALA A 173 -8.42 1.25 -32.70
N LYS A 174 -8.64 0.74 -33.91
CA LYS A 174 -8.93 1.54 -35.09
C LYS A 174 -9.92 0.83 -36.01
N GLY A 175 -11.01 1.50 -36.36
CA GLY A 175 -12.00 0.98 -37.29
C GLY A 175 -12.64 -0.33 -36.82
N GLY A 176 -12.88 -0.52 -35.53
CA GLY A 176 -13.47 -1.71 -34.94
C GLY A 176 -12.49 -2.89 -34.79
N LYS A 177 -11.21 -2.71 -35.16
CA LYS A 177 -10.17 -3.73 -34.98
C LYS A 177 -9.32 -3.37 -33.78
N VAL A 178 -9.17 -4.29 -32.82
CA VAL A 178 -8.23 -4.19 -31.70
C VAL A 178 -6.89 -4.82 -32.13
N THR A 179 -5.81 -4.13 -31.77
CA THR A 179 -4.44 -4.60 -31.97
C THR A 179 -3.68 -4.50 -30.65
N LEU A 180 -3.04 -5.57 -30.25
CA LEU A 180 -2.20 -5.68 -29.06
C LEU A 180 -0.74 -5.65 -29.49
N LEU A 181 -0.06 -4.55 -29.21
CA LEU A 181 1.31 -4.32 -29.68
C LEU A 181 2.33 -4.66 -28.59
N PRO A 182 3.35 -5.47 -28.86
CA PRO A 182 4.48 -5.62 -27.95
C PRO A 182 5.33 -4.36 -27.91
N ALA A 183 5.95 -4.09 -26.77
CA ALA A 183 6.99 -3.07 -26.62
C ALA A 183 8.38 -3.75 -26.57
N ASN A 184 8.70 -4.49 -27.61
CA ASN A 184 10.00 -5.14 -27.80
C ASN A 184 10.33 -5.13 -29.30
N LEU A 185 11.31 -4.33 -29.69
CA LEU A 185 11.71 -4.17 -31.10
C LEU A 185 12.16 -5.48 -31.75
N SER A 186 12.70 -6.42 -30.98
CA SER A 186 13.11 -7.73 -31.47
C SER A 186 11.93 -8.62 -31.92
N LEU A 187 10.71 -8.34 -31.44
CA LEU A 187 9.50 -9.11 -31.78
C LEU A 187 8.65 -8.48 -32.89
N ILE A 188 9.05 -7.30 -33.38
CA ILE A 188 8.29 -6.58 -34.43
C ILE A 188 8.63 -7.09 -35.84
N HIS A 189 9.68 -7.87 -35.98
CA HIS A 189 10.18 -8.37 -37.27
C HIS A 189 9.75 -9.80 -37.62
N ILE A 190 8.71 -10.29 -37.01
CA ILE A 190 8.15 -11.60 -37.36
C ILE A 190 6.99 -11.45 -38.32
#